data_4c6e0f5a41540747972bd28f307126fb
#
_entry.id   4c6e0f5a41540747972bd28f307126fb
#
_cell.length_a   1.000
_cell.length_b   1.000
_cell.length_c   1.000
_cell.angle_alpha   90.00
_cell.angle_beta   90.00
_cell.angle_gamma   90.00
#
_symmetry.space_group_name_H-M   'P 1'
#
loop_
_entity.id
_entity.type
_entity.pdbx_description
1 polymer ?
#
loop_
_entity_poly.entity_id
_entity_poly.type
_entity_poly.pdbx_seq_one_letter_code
_entity_poly.pdbx_strand_id
1 'polypeptide(L)'
;SLSSKVLEVVEQYRQRLLEDWRKVSKKPIDLNFRIHTPCFRLWLEQGNFTCFSVRFTEEGVKIICPWNVDFSLPEVQRLVRNAIIRAMKKNAQEYLPPLLSALSEQYHLPFKRVKITGSKGRWGSCSGTGSINLSCYLMLLPPHLMDYVLLHELSHTKEMNHGPRFWELLDSMTGGRARALRAELRRFNTDF
;
A
#
# COMPACT_ATOMS: atom_id res chain seq x y z
N SER A 1 2.12 -32.42 36.42
CA SER A 1 0.75 -31.92 36.54
C SER A 1 0.20 -31.58 35.17
N LEU A 2 -1.10 -31.67 34.95
CA LEU A 2 -1.74 -31.37 33.65
C LEU A 2 -1.45 -29.96 33.16
N SER A 3 -1.31 -29.03 34.07
CA SER A 3 -1.01 -27.60 33.82
C SER A 3 0.38 -27.36 33.23
N SER A 4 1.42 -28.11 33.66
CA SER A 4 2.77 -27.94 33.08
C SER A 4 2.89 -28.50 31.67
N LYS A 5 2.22 -29.61 31.37
CA LYS A 5 2.17 -30.17 30.01
C LYS A 5 1.41 -29.25 29.02
N VAL A 6 0.33 -28.62 29.47
CA VAL A 6 -0.44 -27.65 28.65
C VAL A 6 0.43 -26.42 28.33
N LEU A 7 1.13 -25.90 29.32
CA LEU A 7 2.05 -24.76 29.11
C LEU A 7 3.20 -25.10 28.14
N GLU A 8 3.75 -26.30 28.24
CA GLU A 8 4.79 -26.79 27.35
C GLU A 8 4.30 -26.92 25.89
N VAL A 9 3.09 -27.47 25.68
CA VAL A 9 2.48 -27.58 24.36
C VAL A 9 2.18 -26.19 23.77
N VAL A 10 1.68 -25.26 24.57
CA VAL A 10 1.38 -23.89 24.13
C VAL A 10 2.68 -23.18 23.71
N GLU A 11 3.77 -23.36 24.49
CA GLU A 11 5.07 -22.75 24.16
C GLU A 11 5.70 -23.38 22.92
N GLN A 12 5.64 -24.70 22.74
CA GLN A 12 6.07 -25.38 21.51
C GLN A 12 5.29 -24.92 20.28
N TYR A 13 3.97 -24.74 20.41
CA TYR A 13 3.13 -24.21 19.33
C TYR A 13 3.49 -22.77 18.97
N ARG A 14 3.72 -21.95 19.99
CA ARG A 14 4.18 -20.54 19.84
C ARG A 14 5.54 -20.48 19.13
N GLN A 15 6.50 -21.30 19.52
CA GLN A 15 7.84 -21.36 18.90
C GLN A 15 7.73 -21.81 17.43
N ARG A 16 6.90 -22.79 17.14
CA ARG A 16 6.66 -23.27 15.76
C ARG A 16 6.03 -22.18 14.89
N LEU A 17 5.04 -21.45 15.40
CA LEU A 17 4.46 -20.30 14.71
C LEU A 17 5.49 -19.20 14.46
N LEU A 18 6.38 -18.94 15.43
CA LEU A 18 7.48 -17.99 15.28
C LEU A 18 8.47 -18.40 14.19
N GLU A 19 8.83 -19.69 14.12
CA GLU A 19 9.73 -20.22 13.09
C GLU A 19 9.10 -20.17 11.71
N ASP A 20 7.85 -20.58 11.57
CA ASP A 20 7.11 -20.54 10.31
C ASP A 20 6.93 -19.09 9.85
N TRP A 21 6.66 -18.18 10.77
CA TRP A 21 6.55 -16.75 10.48
C TRP A 21 7.90 -16.15 10.03
N ARG A 22 9.02 -16.53 10.66
CA ARG A 22 10.38 -16.12 10.23
C ARG A 22 10.72 -16.60 8.83
N LYS A 23 10.27 -17.80 8.43
CA LYS A 23 10.46 -18.34 7.08
C LYS A 23 9.64 -17.59 6.00
N VAL A 24 8.48 -17.06 6.38
CA VAL A 24 7.55 -16.37 5.48
C VAL A 24 7.73 -14.86 5.54
N SER A 25 8.26 -14.29 6.62
CA SER A 25 8.35 -12.86 6.78
C SER A 25 9.55 -12.28 6.03
N LYS A 26 9.27 -11.32 5.21
CA LYS A 26 10.20 -10.32 4.71
C LYS A 26 10.87 -9.60 5.87
N LYS A 27 11.94 -8.86 5.58
CA LYS A 27 12.74 -8.15 6.60
C LYS A 27 11.87 -7.59 7.73
N PRO A 28 12.19 -7.87 9.00
CA PRO A 28 11.44 -7.33 10.11
C PRO A 28 11.50 -5.79 10.08
N ILE A 29 10.37 -5.18 10.41
CA ILE A 29 10.31 -3.72 10.58
C ILE A 29 10.87 -3.39 11.95
N ASP A 30 11.83 -2.48 12.01
CA ASP A 30 12.43 -1.93 13.21
C ASP A 30 12.52 -0.40 13.16
N LEU A 31 13.22 0.22 14.11
CA LEU A 31 13.40 1.67 14.15
C LEU A 31 14.17 2.25 12.94
N ASN A 32 14.83 1.43 12.15
CA ASN A 32 15.54 1.85 10.93
C ASN A 32 14.63 1.87 9.72
N PHE A 33 13.42 1.30 9.84
CA PHE A 33 12.47 1.24 8.74
C PHE A 33 12.05 2.65 8.29
N ARG A 34 12.12 2.89 6.99
CA ARG A 34 11.74 4.15 6.35
C ARG A 34 11.01 3.87 5.05
N ILE A 35 9.97 4.65 4.77
CA ILE A 35 9.42 4.82 3.44
C ILE A 35 9.74 6.24 3.00
N HIS A 36 10.39 6.37 1.86
CA HIS A 36 10.72 7.66 1.27
C HIS A 36 10.44 7.62 -0.22
N THR A 37 9.27 8.07 -0.61
CA THR A 37 8.87 8.27 -2.00
C THR A 37 8.56 9.75 -2.24
N PRO A 38 8.48 10.21 -3.47
CA PRO A 38 8.08 11.59 -3.76
C PRO A 38 6.72 11.99 -3.15
N CYS A 39 5.80 11.01 -3.02
CA CYS A 39 4.42 11.23 -2.58
C CYS A 39 4.15 10.81 -1.13
N PHE A 40 5.08 10.08 -0.50
CA PHE A 40 4.85 9.57 0.85
C PHE A 40 6.16 9.36 1.61
N ARG A 41 6.22 9.90 2.82
CA ARG A 41 7.34 9.71 3.75
C ARG A 41 6.81 9.16 5.05
N LEU A 42 7.48 8.13 5.57
CA LEU A 42 7.14 7.53 6.85
C LEU A 42 8.41 6.99 7.53
N TRP A 43 8.51 7.19 8.83
CA TRP A 43 9.58 6.63 9.67
C TRP A 43 9.07 6.25 11.05
N LEU A 44 9.86 5.41 11.73
CA LEU A 44 9.62 5.03 13.10
C LEU A 44 10.58 5.78 14.03
N GLU A 45 10.06 6.21 15.17
CA GLU A 45 10.84 6.80 16.25
C GLU A 45 10.51 6.11 17.58
N GLN A 46 11.47 6.01 18.45
CA GLN A 46 11.23 5.59 19.83
C GLN A 46 10.74 6.78 20.64
N GLY A 47 9.65 6.60 21.37
CA GLY A 47 9.09 7.60 22.26
C GLY A 47 9.05 7.10 23.69
N ASN A 48 8.87 8.03 24.63
CA ASN A 48 8.72 7.71 26.05
C ASN A 48 7.24 7.42 26.39
N PHE A 49 6.61 6.50 25.63
CA PHE A 49 5.23 6.09 25.76
C PHE A 49 5.12 4.58 25.92
N THR A 50 3.98 4.11 26.41
CA THR A 50 3.68 2.68 26.58
C THR A 50 2.89 2.08 25.41
N CYS A 51 2.47 2.90 24.45
CA CYS A 51 1.69 2.47 23.30
C CYS A 51 2.18 3.11 21.99
N PHE A 52 1.87 2.48 20.85
CA PHE A 52 2.13 3.04 19.54
C PHE A 52 1.21 4.23 19.26
N SER A 53 1.77 5.27 18.64
CA SER A 53 0.99 6.38 18.11
C SER A 53 1.44 6.77 16.70
N VAL A 54 0.52 7.32 15.91
CA VAL A 54 0.79 7.79 14.55
C VAL A 54 0.57 9.28 14.50
N ARG A 55 1.56 10.03 14.04
CA ARG A 55 1.49 11.48 13.88
C ARG A 55 1.72 11.87 12.44
N PHE A 56 0.85 12.71 11.90
CA PHE A 56 0.99 13.33 10.60
C PHE A 56 1.63 14.71 10.81
N THR A 57 2.72 14.97 10.10
CA THR A 57 3.48 16.22 10.15
C THR A 57 3.67 16.76 8.72
N GLU A 58 4.17 17.97 8.58
CA GLU A 58 4.52 18.55 7.28
C GLU A 58 5.63 17.76 6.56
N GLU A 59 6.53 17.13 7.33
CA GLU A 59 7.64 16.31 6.79
C GLU A 59 7.21 14.90 6.35
N GLY A 60 6.08 14.41 6.86
CA GLY A 60 5.58 13.06 6.60
C GLY A 60 4.87 12.43 7.80
N VAL A 61 4.83 11.11 7.82
CA VAL A 61 4.17 10.34 8.88
C VAL A 61 5.20 9.73 9.82
N LYS A 62 5.01 9.95 11.10
CA LYS A 62 5.83 9.45 12.18
C LYS A 62 5.05 8.40 12.98
N ILE A 63 5.60 7.19 13.09
CA ILE A 63 5.10 6.16 14.00
C ILE A 63 5.99 6.18 15.25
N ILE A 64 5.41 6.59 16.38
CA ILE A 64 6.10 6.61 17.66
C ILE A 64 5.87 5.25 18.32
N CYS A 65 6.99 4.56 18.58
CA CYS A 65 7.03 3.23 19.18
C CYS A 65 7.26 3.33 20.70
N PRO A 66 6.69 2.43 21.49
CA PRO A 66 6.98 2.34 22.93
C PRO A 66 8.47 2.22 23.21
N TRP A 67 8.93 2.75 24.35
CA TRP A 67 10.34 2.69 24.76
C TRP A 67 10.87 1.27 24.96
N ASN A 68 9.99 0.33 25.32
CA ASN A 68 10.31 -1.08 25.58
C ASN A 68 9.82 -2.04 24.49
N VAL A 69 9.62 -1.54 23.25
CA VAL A 69 9.09 -2.36 22.16
C VAL A 69 10.09 -3.44 21.74
N ASP A 70 9.62 -4.67 21.63
CA ASP A 70 10.37 -5.79 21.07
C ASP A 70 9.89 -6.08 19.65
N PHE A 71 10.64 -5.63 18.65
CA PHE A 71 10.33 -5.85 17.23
C PHE A 71 10.52 -7.29 16.76
N SER A 72 11.09 -8.18 17.58
CA SER A 72 11.18 -9.61 17.24
C SER A 72 9.84 -10.34 17.36
N LEU A 73 8.88 -9.75 18.09
CA LEU A 73 7.57 -10.35 18.33
C LEU A 73 6.64 -10.21 17.12
N PRO A 74 6.00 -11.32 16.66
CA PRO A 74 5.08 -11.29 15.52
C PRO A 74 3.89 -10.33 15.69
N GLU A 75 3.34 -10.23 16.89
CA GLU A 75 2.26 -9.31 17.23
C GLU A 75 2.70 -7.85 17.07
N VAL A 76 3.93 -7.50 17.45
CA VAL A 76 4.49 -6.16 17.27
C VAL A 76 4.66 -5.86 15.80
N GLN A 77 5.21 -6.80 15.02
CA GLN A 77 5.34 -6.66 13.57
C GLN A 77 3.99 -6.45 12.88
N ARG A 78 2.95 -7.19 13.31
CA ARG A 78 1.60 -7.03 12.80
C ARG A 78 1.03 -5.65 13.13
N LEU A 79 1.20 -5.18 14.37
CA LEU A 79 0.73 -3.86 14.82
C LEU A 79 1.39 -2.74 14.02
N VAL A 80 2.71 -2.79 13.86
CA VAL A 80 3.48 -1.78 13.11
C VAL A 80 3.07 -1.79 11.63
N ARG A 81 2.98 -2.96 10.99
CA ARG A 81 2.50 -3.05 9.59
C ARG A 81 1.10 -2.48 9.42
N ASN A 82 0.19 -2.78 10.33
CA ASN A 82 -1.16 -2.23 10.29
C ASN A 82 -1.18 -0.72 10.49
N ALA A 83 -0.30 -0.18 11.32
CA ALA A 83 -0.14 1.27 11.51
C ALA A 83 0.38 1.93 10.23
N ILE A 84 1.39 1.34 9.56
CA ILE A 84 1.92 1.80 8.28
C ILE A 84 0.83 1.80 7.21
N ILE A 85 0.09 0.70 7.06
CA ILE A 85 -1.00 0.60 6.07
C ILE A 85 -2.09 1.63 6.32
N ARG A 86 -2.48 1.85 7.57
CA ARG A 86 -3.46 2.89 7.94
C ARG A 86 -2.96 4.29 7.60
N ALA A 87 -1.69 4.57 7.88
CA ALA A 87 -1.07 5.85 7.54
C ALA A 87 -1.03 6.08 6.02
N MET A 88 -0.58 5.08 5.24
CA MET A 88 -0.62 5.13 3.77
C MET A 88 -2.04 5.34 3.25
N LYS A 89 -3.02 4.61 3.81
CA LYS A 89 -4.41 4.72 3.37
C LYS A 89 -4.98 6.11 3.62
N LYS A 90 -4.69 6.71 4.77
CA LYS A 90 -5.11 8.09 5.07
C LYS A 90 -4.47 9.08 4.10
N ASN A 91 -3.17 8.99 3.88
CA ASN A 91 -2.48 9.85 2.93
C ASN A 91 -3.01 9.67 1.49
N ALA A 92 -3.21 8.42 1.06
CA ALA A 92 -3.77 8.10 -0.25
C ALA A 92 -5.20 8.64 -0.44
N GLN A 93 -6.01 8.67 0.62
CA GLN A 93 -7.37 9.25 0.58
C GLN A 93 -7.37 10.76 0.34
N GLU A 94 -6.34 11.44 0.77
CA GLU A 94 -6.17 12.89 0.56
C GLU A 94 -5.52 13.19 -0.80
N TYR A 95 -4.59 12.34 -1.26
CA TYR A 95 -3.76 12.58 -2.43
C TYR A 95 -4.35 12.06 -3.75
N LEU A 96 -4.83 10.79 -3.78
CA LEU A 96 -5.22 10.13 -5.04
C LEU A 96 -6.54 10.63 -5.64
N PRO A 97 -7.62 10.92 -4.89
CA PRO A 97 -8.88 11.36 -5.50
C PRO A 97 -8.77 12.68 -6.26
N PRO A 98 -8.11 13.76 -5.74
CA PRO A 98 -7.91 14.98 -6.52
C PRO A 98 -7.09 14.75 -7.79
N LEU A 99 -6.04 13.93 -7.72
CA LEU A 99 -5.22 13.60 -8.87
C LEU A 99 -6.01 12.83 -9.94
N LEU A 100 -6.82 11.84 -9.52
CA LEU A 100 -7.69 11.10 -10.41
C LEU A 100 -8.72 12.02 -11.08
N SER A 101 -9.30 12.96 -10.35
CA SER A 101 -10.26 13.94 -10.88
C SER A 101 -9.62 14.85 -11.92
N ALA A 102 -8.41 15.36 -11.65
CA ALA A 102 -7.68 16.19 -12.59
C ALA A 102 -7.38 15.45 -13.91
N LEU A 103 -6.93 14.19 -13.83
CA LEU A 103 -6.70 13.35 -15.01
C LEU A 103 -8.01 13.02 -15.76
N SER A 104 -9.08 12.75 -15.01
CA SER A 104 -10.43 12.51 -15.59
C SER A 104 -10.93 13.71 -16.38
N GLU A 105 -10.77 14.93 -15.88
CA GLU A 105 -11.11 16.17 -16.57
C GLU A 105 -10.21 16.40 -17.78
N GLN A 106 -8.91 16.26 -17.63
CA GLN A 106 -7.93 16.46 -18.69
C GLN A 106 -8.19 15.58 -19.92
N TYR A 107 -8.57 14.32 -19.70
CA TYR A 107 -8.74 13.33 -20.77
C TYR A 107 -10.21 13.01 -21.08
N HIS A 108 -11.15 13.72 -20.48
CA HIS A 108 -12.60 13.53 -20.68
C HIS A 108 -13.06 12.09 -20.44
N LEU A 109 -12.55 11.48 -19.35
CA LEU A 109 -12.88 10.12 -18.92
C LEU A 109 -13.61 10.17 -17.56
N PRO A 110 -14.93 10.44 -17.54
CA PRO A 110 -15.67 10.57 -16.29
C PRO A 110 -15.76 9.25 -15.54
N PHE A 111 -15.64 9.31 -14.23
CA PHE A 111 -15.87 8.18 -13.33
C PHE A 111 -16.97 8.53 -12.32
N LYS A 112 -17.59 7.51 -11.72
CA LYS A 112 -18.73 7.71 -10.81
C LYS A 112 -18.29 7.97 -9.37
N ARG A 113 -17.31 7.22 -8.89
CA ARG A 113 -16.75 7.34 -7.54
C ARG A 113 -15.39 6.69 -7.46
N VAL A 114 -14.60 7.09 -6.47
CA VAL A 114 -13.32 6.47 -6.15
C VAL A 114 -13.32 6.01 -4.69
N LYS A 115 -12.69 4.86 -4.42
CA LYS A 115 -12.48 4.31 -3.09
C LYS A 115 -11.03 3.88 -2.92
N ILE A 116 -10.42 4.25 -1.78
CA ILE A 116 -9.08 3.81 -1.43
C ILE A 116 -9.16 2.52 -0.61
N THR A 117 -8.41 1.51 -1.03
CA THR A 117 -8.36 0.18 -0.41
C THR A 117 -6.96 -0.15 0.09
N GLY A 118 -6.84 -1.16 0.94
CA GLY A 118 -5.55 -1.74 1.37
C GLY A 118 -5.18 -3.01 0.58
N SER A 119 -5.68 -3.17 -0.64
CA SER A 119 -5.43 -4.36 -1.45
C SER A 119 -3.97 -4.46 -1.86
N LYS A 120 -3.35 -5.63 -1.65
CA LYS A 120 -1.99 -5.95 -2.11
C LYS A 120 -1.97 -6.61 -3.50
N GLY A 121 -3.04 -7.27 -3.89
CA GLY A 121 -3.08 -8.09 -5.11
C GLY A 121 -3.25 -7.31 -6.42
N ARG A 122 -3.61 -6.01 -6.33
CA ARG A 122 -3.82 -5.15 -7.50
C ARG A 122 -3.65 -3.69 -7.13
N TRP A 123 -3.15 -2.90 -8.07
CA TRP A 123 -2.95 -1.46 -7.90
C TRP A 123 -4.25 -0.67 -7.99
N GLY A 124 -5.18 -1.12 -8.82
CA GLY A 124 -6.49 -0.53 -9.00
C GLY A 124 -7.50 -1.49 -9.60
N SER A 125 -8.74 -1.05 -9.73
CA SER A 125 -9.79 -1.71 -10.50
C SER A 125 -10.90 -0.71 -10.84
N CYS A 126 -11.51 -0.88 -12.00
CA CYS A 126 -12.70 -0.14 -12.41
C CYS A 126 -13.85 -1.11 -12.66
N SER A 127 -15.05 -0.79 -12.17
CA SER A 127 -16.26 -1.55 -12.46
C SER A 127 -16.95 -1.05 -13.72
N GLY A 128 -17.80 -1.88 -14.33
CA GLY A 128 -18.62 -1.49 -15.48
C GLY A 128 -19.57 -0.31 -15.23
N THR A 129 -19.76 0.07 -13.95
CA THR A 129 -20.55 1.25 -13.57
C THR A 129 -19.68 2.50 -13.38
N GLY A 130 -18.38 2.46 -13.69
CA GLY A 130 -17.46 3.58 -13.55
C GLY A 130 -17.01 3.85 -12.09
N SER A 131 -17.12 2.85 -11.21
CA SER A 131 -16.59 2.96 -9.84
C SER A 131 -15.17 2.45 -9.80
N ILE A 132 -14.22 3.29 -9.34
CA ILE A 132 -12.79 3.01 -9.31
C ILE A 132 -12.37 2.70 -7.87
N ASN A 133 -11.62 1.61 -7.68
CA ASN A 133 -10.92 1.33 -6.44
C ASN A 133 -9.41 1.49 -6.69
N LEU A 134 -8.72 2.19 -5.80
CA LEU A 134 -7.28 2.40 -5.85
C LEU A 134 -6.63 1.84 -4.59
N SER A 135 -5.52 1.16 -4.75
CA SER A 135 -4.75 0.67 -3.60
C SER A 135 -3.95 1.80 -2.95
N CYS A 136 -3.92 1.86 -1.62
CA CYS A 136 -3.04 2.79 -0.91
C CYS A 136 -1.55 2.52 -1.18
N TYR A 137 -1.20 1.34 -1.66
CA TYR A 137 0.18 1.01 -2.06
C TYR A 137 0.66 1.77 -3.30
N LEU A 138 -0.22 2.46 -4.02
CA LEU A 138 0.16 3.43 -5.05
C LEU A 138 1.11 4.51 -4.52
N MET A 139 1.02 4.83 -3.23
CA MET A 139 1.92 5.78 -2.57
C MET A 139 3.39 5.34 -2.55
N LEU A 140 3.67 4.06 -2.81
CA LEU A 140 5.03 3.51 -2.94
C LEU A 140 5.61 3.64 -4.34
N LEU A 141 4.79 3.97 -5.33
CA LEU A 141 5.20 4.08 -6.73
C LEU A 141 5.82 5.45 -7.03
N PRO A 142 6.74 5.51 -8.00
CA PRO A 142 7.13 6.78 -8.59
C PRO A 142 5.92 7.45 -9.28
N PRO A 143 5.86 8.80 -9.34
CA PRO A 143 4.70 9.53 -9.85
C PRO A 143 4.24 9.08 -11.24
N HIS A 144 5.16 8.84 -12.18
CA HIS A 144 4.82 8.43 -13.54
C HIS A 144 4.11 7.06 -13.63
N LEU A 145 4.42 6.13 -12.70
CA LEU A 145 3.73 4.84 -12.62
C LEU A 145 2.41 4.96 -11.86
N MET A 146 2.33 5.85 -10.90
CA MET A 146 1.06 6.20 -10.25
C MET A 146 0.09 6.77 -11.28
N ASP A 147 0.49 7.77 -12.05
CA ASP A 147 -0.31 8.36 -13.14
C ASP A 147 -0.73 7.29 -14.16
N TYR A 148 0.19 6.40 -14.53
CA TYR A 148 -0.13 5.29 -15.43
C TYR A 148 -1.25 4.40 -14.88
N VAL A 149 -1.23 4.04 -13.60
CA VAL A 149 -2.31 3.24 -12.99
C VAL A 149 -3.63 4.01 -12.99
N LEU A 150 -3.62 5.28 -12.64
CA LEU A 150 -4.83 6.11 -12.66
C LEU A 150 -5.42 6.20 -14.06
N LEU A 151 -4.60 6.43 -15.08
CA LEU A 151 -5.03 6.47 -16.49
C LEU A 151 -5.53 5.10 -16.99
N HIS A 152 -4.91 4.01 -16.52
CA HIS A 152 -5.36 2.65 -16.80
C HIS A 152 -6.78 2.40 -16.28
N GLU A 153 -7.05 2.78 -15.02
CA GLU A 153 -8.38 2.62 -14.42
C GLU A 153 -9.41 3.57 -15.06
N LEU A 154 -9.02 4.79 -15.40
CA LEU A 154 -9.88 5.71 -16.16
C LEU A 154 -10.20 5.17 -17.56
N SER A 155 -9.25 4.53 -18.24
CA SER A 155 -9.50 3.93 -19.56
C SER A 155 -10.62 2.89 -19.50
N HIS A 156 -10.74 2.16 -18.39
CA HIS A 156 -11.80 1.18 -18.17
C HIS A 156 -13.20 1.80 -18.03
N THR A 157 -13.34 3.10 -17.80
CA THR A 157 -14.65 3.76 -17.84
C THR A 157 -15.24 3.80 -19.26
N LYS A 158 -14.38 3.68 -20.29
CA LYS A 158 -14.75 3.70 -21.70
C LYS A 158 -14.55 2.35 -22.38
N GLU A 159 -13.44 1.66 -22.10
CA GLU A 159 -13.05 0.39 -22.71
C GLU A 159 -12.80 -0.66 -21.60
N MET A 160 -13.81 -1.48 -21.31
CA MET A 160 -13.75 -2.44 -20.20
C MET A 160 -12.71 -3.55 -20.39
N ASN A 161 -12.46 -3.94 -21.63
CA ASN A 161 -11.55 -5.03 -21.97
C ASN A 161 -10.23 -4.48 -22.50
N HIS A 162 -9.11 -5.17 -22.18
CA HIS A 162 -7.77 -4.81 -22.67
C HIS A 162 -7.57 -5.15 -24.17
N GLY A 163 -8.55 -4.81 -25.00
CA GLY A 163 -8.49 -4.95 -26.46
C GLY A 163 -7.69 -3.82 -27.13
N PRO A 164 -7.63 -3.81 -28.48
CA PRO A 164 -6.90 -2.77 -29.22
C PRO A 164 -7.31 -1.35 -28.85
N ARG A 165 -8.60 -1.07 -28.74
CA ARG A 165 -9.14 0.26 -28.40
C ARG A 165 -8.70 0.74 -27.02
N PHE A 166 -8.61 -0.18 -26.03
CA PHE A 166 -8.09 0.15 -24.70
C PHE A 166 -6.64 0.62 -24.78
N TRP A 167 -5.81 -0.12 -25.52
CA TRP A 167 -4.38 0.22 -25.64
C TRP A 167 -4.17 1.50 -26.44
N GLU A 168 -4.93 1.72 -27.52
CA GLU A 168 -4.90 2.97 -28.28
C GLU A 168 -5.27 4.17 -27.40
N LEU A 169 -6.34 4.04 -26.61
CA LEU A 169 -6.76 5.08 -25.66
C LEU A 169 -5.67 5.35 -24.62
N LEU A 170 -5.13 4.31 -23.99
CA LEU A 170 -4.09 4.47 -22.96
C LEU A 170 -2.78 5.00 -23.56
N ASP A 171 -2.40 4.58 -24.77
CA ASP A 171 -1.23 5.09 -25.48
C ASP A 171 -1.37 6.57 -25.85
N SER A 172 -2.57 7.03 -26.24
CA SER A 172 -2.81 8.45 -26.51
C SER A 172 -2.56 9.36 -25.30
N MET A 173 -2.77 8.84 -24.09
CA MET A 173 -2.55 9.57 -22.82
C MET A 173 -1.14 9.40 -22.24
N THR A 174 -0.42 8.37 -22.69
CA THR A 174 0.92 8.05 -22.16
C THR A 174 2.05 8.27 -23.18
N GLY A 175 1.75 8.96 -24.27
CA GLY A 175 2.72 9.23 -25.34
C GLY A 175 3.24 7.96 -26.02
N GLY A 176 2.37 6.95 -26.24
CA GLY A 176 2.73 5.67 -26.84
C GLY A 176 3.49 4.71 -25.91
N ARG A 177 3.55 4.99 -24.61
CA ARG A 177 4.37 4.25 -23.65
C ARG A 177 3.59 3.29 -22.75
N ALA A 178 2.32 3.06 -23.00
CA ALA A 178 1.45 2.27 -22.10
C ALA A 178 2.03 0.88 -21.80
N ARG A 179 2.51 0.14 -22.79
CA ARG A 179 3.10 -1.19 -22.62
C ARG A 179 4.44 -1.16 -21.89
N ALA A 180 5.27 -0.15 -22.14
CA ALA A 180 6.54 0.03 -21.44
C ALA A 180 6.31 0.35 -19.95
N LEU A 181 5.36 1.23 -19.64
CA LEU A 181 4.97 1.57 -18.27
C LEU A 181 4.38 0.36 -17.54
N ARG A 182 3.59 -0.46 -18.22
CA ARG A 182 3.11 -1.74 -17.68
C ARG A 182 4.25 -2.70 -17.33
N ALA A 183 5.25 -2.80 -18.21
CA ALA A 183 6.41 -3.64 -17.97
C ALA A 183 7.25 -3.13 -16.80
N GLU A 184 7.43 -1.82 -16.68
CA GLU A 184 8.09 -1.18 -15.54
C GLU A 184 7.33 -1.43 -14.24
N LEU A 185 6.01 -1.23 -14.22
CA LEU A 185 5.15 -1.44 -13.05
C LEU A 185 5.26 -2.86 -12.48
N ARG A 186 5.49 -3.88 -13.32
CA ARG A 186 5.66 -5.27 -12.88
C ARG A 186 6.90 -5.50 -12.01
N ARG A 187 7.86 -4.57 -12.00
CA ARG A 187 9.05 -4.63 -11.15
C ARG A 187 8.76 -4.16 -9.72
N PHE A 188 7.64 -3.50 -9.51
CA PHE A 188 7.21 -3.02 -8.21
C PHE A 188 6.28 -4.04 -7.54
N ASN A 189 6.40 -4.14 -6.24
CA ASN A 189 5.52 -4.95 -5.41
C ASN A 189 5.03 -4.14 -4.20
N THR A 190 4.08 -4.69 -3.47
CA THR A 190 3.47 -4.06 -2.29
C THR A 190 4.13 -4.50 -0.99
N ASP A 191 5.33 -5.05 -1.06
CA ASP A 191 6.00 -5.67 0.06
C ASP A 191 6.92 -4.70 0.80
N PHE A 192 6.79 -4.68 2.11
CA PHE A 192 7.70 -4.05 3.07
C PHE A 192 7.66 -4.80 4.40
#